data_d7630a4b3878d955c3019d5e0d3a8f1a
#
_entry.id   d7630a4b3878d955c3019d5e0d3a8f1a
#
_cell.length_a   1.000
_cell.length_b   1.000
_cell.length_c   1.000
_cell.angle_alpha   90.00
_cell.angle_beta   90.00
_cell.angle_gamma   90.00
#
_symmetry.space_group_name_H-M   'P 1'
#
loop_
_entity.id
_entity.type
_entity.pdbx_description
1 polymer ?
#
loop_
_entity_poly.entity_id
_entity_poly.type
_entity_poly.pdbx_seq_one_letter_code
_entity_poly.pdbx_strand_id
1 'polypeptide(L)'
;MKEQFSIDSYENPNSDLYVDNFEQSQLDNESEEDIQNISTLSFSDLAVSATDWTVDTLISQIKKGNIQLDPSFQRRDAWNNKVKSRFIESLFLGLPIPQIILAEQKEKKGKFIVIDGKQRLLSLKQFASPDSDEKPLKLSGLDIFSKFNRMTYSDILSGMYYDDIDAFNNQTIRT
;
A
#
# COMPACT_ATOMS: atom_id res chain seq x y z
N MET A 1 61.69 15.02 -5.02
CA MET A 1 61.25 13.84 -4.22
C MET A 1 59.74 14.00 -4.01
N LYS A 2 58.94 13.33 -4.81
CA LYS A 2 57.48 13.36 -4.72
C LYS A 2 57.04 12.04 -4.08
N GLU A 3 56.52 12.13 -2.90
CA GLU A 3 55.92 10.97 -2.26
C GLU A 3 54.50 10.77 -2.79
N GLN A 4 54.28 9.59 -3.30
CA GLN A 4 53.04 9.14 -3.90
C GLN A 4 52.25 8.39 -2.78
N PHE A 5 51.16 8.99 -2.30
CA PHE A 5 50.27 8.32 -1.37
C PHE A 5 49.38 7.32 -2.15
N SER A 6 49.59 6.06 -1.88
CA SER A 6 48.76 4.96 -2.32
C SER A 6 47.54 4.90 -1.40
N ILE A 7 46.36 5.01 -1.95
CA ILE A 7 45.09 4.76 -1.24
C ILE A 7 44.81 3.26 -1.40
N ASP A 8 45.08 2.50 -0.35
CA ASP A 8 44.63 1.11 -0.27
C ASP A 8 43.11 1.05 -0.15
N SER A 9 42.53 0.40 -1.13
CA SER A 9 41.09 0.04 -1.17
C SER A 9 40.74 -0.92 -0.04
N TYR A 10 40.00 -0.43 0.95
CA TYR A 10 39.28 -1.31 1.88
C TYR A 10 38.06 -1.88 1.16
N GLU A 11 38.22 -3.05 0.56
CA GLU A 11 37.10 -3.90 0.19
C GLU A 11 36.47 -4.47 1.46
N ASN A 12 35.23 -4.09 1.73
CA ASN A 12 34.40 -4.66 2.78
C ASN A 12 33.66 -5.89 2.21
N PRO A 13 34.02 -7.12 2.59
CA PRO A 13 33.46 -8.33 1.96
C PRO A 13 32.06 -8.70 2.40
N ASN A 14 31.32 -7.82 3.11
CA ASN A 14 30.01 -8.12 3.66
C ASN A 14 28.88 -7.20 3.18
N SER A 15 29.06 -6.40 2.11
CA SER A 15 27.99 -5.55 1.60
C SER A 15 27.02 -6.22 0.63
N ASP A 16 27.31 -7.44 0.14
CA ASP A 16 26.55 -8.06 -0.96
C ASP A 16 25.58 -9.17 -0.54
N LEU A 17 25.29 -9.33 0.75
CA LEU A 17 24.49 -10.46 1.24
C LEU A 17 23.14 -10.10 1.86
N TYR A 18 22.71 -8.84 1.81
CA TYR A 18 21.41 -8.43 2.40
C TYR A 18 20.50 -7.62 1.49
N VAL A 19 20.82 -7.53 0.21
CA VAL A 19 19.88 -7.00 -0.78
C VAL A 19 19.48 -8.17 -1.67
N ASP A 20 18.22 -8.45 -1.73
CA ASP A 20 17.58 -9.34 -2.67
C ASP A 20 17.41 -10.82 -2.33
N ASN A 21 16.22 -11.09 -1.94
CA ASN A 21 15.38 -12.16 -2.54
C ASN A 21 13.94 -12.05 -2.03
N PHE A 22 13.59 -11.01 -1.24
CA PHE A 22 12.28 -10.94 -0.60
C PHE A 22 11.30 -9.99 -1.30
N GLU A 23 11.78 -9.03 -2.09
CA GLU A 23 10.92 -8.01 -2.69
C GLU A 23 10.52 -8.31 -4.14
N GLN A 24 11.40 -8.97 -4.90
CA GLN A 24 11.18 -9.18 -6.33
C GLN A 24 10.08 -10.21 -6.63
N SER A 25 9.93 -11.24 -5.80
CA SER A 25 8.98 -12.33 -6.10
C SER A 25 7.52 -12.06 -5.73
N GLN A 26 7.23 -10.98 -4.99
CA GLN A 26 5.85 -10.66 -4.60
C GLN A 26 5.27 -9.42 -5.31
N LEU A 27 6.12 -8.57 -5.90
CA LEU A 27 5.67 -7.44 -6.72
C LEU A 27 5.22 -7.88 -8.12
N ASP A 28 5.82 -8.94 -8.66
CA ASP A 28 5.52 -9.44 -10.01
C ASP A 28 4.18 -10.19 -10.13
N ASN A 29 3.58 -10.61 -9.01
CA ASN A 29 2.30 -11.34 -9.03
C ASN A 29 1.05 -10.45 -9.08
N GLU A 30 1.18 -9.12 -8.94
CA GLU A 30 0.03 -8.22 -9.04
C GLU A 30 -0.40 -7.94 -10.49
N SER A 31 0.50 -8.08 -11.48
CA SER A 31 0.31 -7.48 -12.80
C SER A 31 -0.39 -8.36 -13.85
N GLU A 32 -0.28 -9.67 -13.78
CA GLU A 32 -0.76 -10.53 -14.89
C GLU A 32 -2.22 -10.99 -14.76
N GLU A 33 -2.74 -11.20 -13.56
CA GLU A 33 -4.11 -11.66 -13.37
C GLU A 33 -5.14 -10.53 -13.36
N ASP A 34 -4.76 -9.32 -12.94
CA ASP A 34 -5.65 -8.15 -12.94
C ASP A 34 -5.94 -7.65 -14.37
N ILE A 35 -5.02 -7.86 -15.31
CA ILE A 35 -5.19 -7.49 -16.73
C ILE A 35 -6.22 -8.37 -17.43
N GLN A 36 -6.39 -9.63 -17.06
CA GLN A 36 -7.32 -10.55 -17.72
C GLN A 36 -8.81 -10.19 -17.50
N ASN A 37 -9.14 -9.46 -16.44
CA ASN A 37 -10.51 -9.02 -16.17
C ASN A 37 -10.87 -7.67 -16.81
N ILE A 38 -9.92 -7.00 -17.46
CA ILE A 38 -10.13 -5.70 -18.13
C ILE A 38 -10.61 -5.87 -19.57
N SER A 39 -10.71 -7.09 -20.08
CA SER A 39 -11.03 -7.39 -21.49
C SER A 39 -12.36 -6.83 -22.02
N THR A 40 -13.21 -6.25 -21.17
CA THR A 40 -14.48 -5.62 -21.56
C THR A 40 -14.45 -4.09 -21.51
N LEU A 41 -13.38 -3.48 -21.03
CA LEU A 41 -13.25 -2.02 -21.03
C LEU A 41 -12.56 -1.57 -22.32
N SER A 42 -13.29 -0.83 -23.15
CA SER A 42 -12.68 -0.14 -24.28
C SER A 42 -11.76 0.95 -23.79
N PHE A 43 -10.45 0.76 -23.91
CA PHE A 43 -9.41 1.73 -23.49
C PHE A 43 -9.53 3.09 -24.21
N SER A 44 -10.24 3.14 -25.34
CA SER A 44 -10.43 4.36 -26.14
C SER A 44 -11.21 5.49 -25.42
N ASP A 45 -11.81 5.16 -24.27
CA ASP A 45 -12.73 6.06 -23.57
C ASP A 45 -12.24 6.43 -22.15
N LEU A 46 -11.04 5.99 -21.76
CA LEU A 46 -10.49 6.31 -20.45
C LEU A 46 -9.79 7.66 -20.48
N ALA A 47 -10.39 8.64 -19.81
CA ALA A 47 -9.70 9.88 -19.47
C ALA A 47 -8.79 9.61 -18.27
N VAL A 48 -7.49 9.63 -18.48
CA VAL A 48 -6.50 9.52 -17.40
C VAL A 48 -6.29 10.92 -16.81
N SER A 49 -6.66 11.13 -15.57
CA SER A 49 -6.33 12.33 -14.81
C SER A 49 -5.62 11.94 -13.52
N ALA A 50 -4.43 12.49 -13.29
CA ALA A 50 -3.73 12.27 -12.04
C ALA A 50 -4.34 13.15 -10.93
N THR A 51 -4.70 12.53 -9.83
CA THR A 51 -5.25 13.21 -8.65
C THR A 51 -4.56 12.64 -7.41
N ASP A 52 -4.25 13.47 -6.44
CA ASP A 52 -3.73 13.00 -5.17
C ASP A 52 -4.87 12.90 -4.15
N TRP A 53 -5.10 11.70 -3.65
CA TRP A 53 -6.09 11.46 -2.59
C TRP A 53 -5.39 11.19 -1.27
N THR A 54 -5.95 11.74 -0.18
CA THR A 54 -5.50 11.38 1.15
C THR A 54 -5.93 9.96 1.50
N VAL A 55 -5.20 9.32 2.42
CA VAL A 55 -5.56 8.01 2.97
C VAL A 55 -6.98 8.04 3.53
N ASP A 56 -7.37 9.10 4.26
CA ASP A 56 -8.74 9.28 4.77
C ASP A 56 -9.78 9.31 3.64
N THR A 57 -9.48 10.01 2.55
CA THR A 57 -10.36 10.02 1.37
C THR A 57 -10.52 8.61 0.80
N LEU A 58 -9.43 7.88 0.60
CA LEU A 58 -9.48 6.49 0.09
C LEU A 58 -10.32 5.59 1.01
N ILE A 59 -10.08 5.63 2.32
CA ILE A 59 -10.84 4.87 3.32
C ILE A 59 -12.33 5.25 3.25
N SER A 60 -12.64 6.53 3.16
CA SER A 60 -14.02 7.02 3.05
C SER A 60 -14.71 6.50 1.78
N GLN A 61 -14.01 6.51 0.63
CA GLN A 61 -14.55 6.00 -0.64
C GLN A 61 -14.76 4.48 -0.60
N ILE A 62 -13.88 3.74 0.06
CA ILE A 62 -14.03 2.30 0.29
C ILE A 62 -15.27 2.04 1.17
N LYS A 63 -15.40 2.74 2.31
CA LYS A 63 -16.55 2.63 3.23
C LYS A 63 -17.88 2.88 2.55
N LYS A 64 -17.94 3.87 1.65
CA LYS A 64 -19.14 4.21 0.89
C LYS A 64 -19.43 3.23 -0.25
N GLY A 65 -18.56 2.23 -0.47
CA GLY A 65 -18.66 1.32 -1.61
C GLY A 65 -18.52 2.03 -2.96
N ASN A 66 -17.81 3.16 -2.98
CA ASN A 66 -17.51 3.88 -4.21
C ASN A 66 -16.32 3.27 -4.94
N ILE A 67 -15.33 2.75 -4.21
CA ILE A 67 -14.29 1.91 -4.77
C ILE A 67 -14.72 0.46 -4.59
N GLN A 68 -14.91 -0.25 -5.69
CA GLN A 68 -15.32 -1.64 -5.69
C GLN A 68 -14.10 -2.54 -5.46
N LEU A 69 -14.03 -3.11 -4.27
CA LEU A 69 -13.11 -4.19 -3.92
C LEU A 69 -13.91 -5.48 -3.98
N ASP A 70 -13.87 -6.18 -5.13
CA ASP A 70 -14.69 -7.36 -5.37
C ASP A 70 -14.41 -8.45 -4.31
N PRO A 71 -15.47 -8.99 -3.64
CA PRO A 71 -15.34 -10.07 -2.65
C PRO A 71 -14.72 -11.36 -3.22
N SER A 72 -14.87 -11.63 -4.54
CA SER A 72 -14.26 -12.80 -5.19
C SER A 72 -12.74 -12.76 -5.10
N PHE A 73 -12.16 -11.58 -4.95
CA PHE A 73 -10.74 -11.35 -4.82
C PHE A 73 -10.22 -11.45 -3.38
N GLN A 74 -11.09 -11.39 -2.36
CA GLN A 74 -10.68 -11.63 -0.96
C GLN A 74 -10.13 -13.03 -0.75
N ARG A 75 -10.53 -14.00 -1.60
CA ARG A 75 -9.99 -15.37 -1.55
C ARG A 75 -8.53 -15.49 -1.99
N ARG A 76 -7.98 -14.45 -2.62
CA ARG A 76 -6.60 -14.37 -3.07
C ARG A 76 -5.92 -13.13 -2.47
N ASP A 77 -5.92 -13.05 -1.14
CA ASP A 77 -5.14 -12.06 -0.44
C ASP A 77 -3.65 -12.43 -0.58
N ALA A 78 -3.00 -11.88 -1.61
CA ALA A 78 -1.63 -12.23 -1.96
C ALA A 78 -0.64 -11.74 -0.90
N TRP A 79 -0.97 -10.61 -0.21
CA TRP A 79 -0.13 -10.06 0.82
C TRP A 79 -0.41 -10.68 2.19
N ASN A 80 0.63 -11.21 2.82
CA ASN A 80 0.52 -11.66 4.20
C ASN A 80 0.50 -10.45 5.17
N ASN A 81 0.15 -10.71 6.44
CA ASN A 81 0.02 -9.66 7.46
C ASN A 81 1.30 -8.81 7.63
N LYS A 82 2.48 -9.39 7.44
CA LYS A 82 3.75 -8.67 7.57
C LYS A 82 3.92 -7.66 6.44
N VAL A 83 3.63 -8.05 5.19
CA VAL A 83 3.71 -7.17 4.02
C VAL A 83 2.69 -6.03 4.13
N LYS A 84 1.43 -6.34 4.51
CA LYS A 84 0.41 -5.33 4.79
C LYS A 84 0.85 -4.36 5.89
N SER A 85 1.43 -4.87 6.97
CA SER A 85 1.90 -4.04 8.08
C SER A 85 3.04 -3.12 7.68
N ARG A 86 3.97 -3.59 6.83
CA ARG A 86 5.05 -2.77 6.27
C ARG A 86 4.54 -1.67 5.36
N PHE A 87 3.55 -1.97 4.55
CA PHE A 87 2.88 -0.94 3.74
C PHE A 87 2.22 0.13 4.62
N ILE A 88 1.51 -0.27 5.68
CA ILE A 88 0.93 0.68 6.64
C ILE A 88 2.02 1.50 7.34
N GLU A 89 3.15 0.89 7.72
CA GLU A 89 4.31 1.59 8.28
C GLU A 89 4.87 2.64 7.31
N SER A 90 4.96 2.32 6.01
CA SER A 90 5.41 3.28 4.99
C SER A 90 4.52 4.53 4.94
N LEU A 91 3.22 4.38 5.14
CA LEU A 91 2.28 5.51 5.20
C LEU A 91 2.48 6.34 6.47
N PHE A 92 2.69 5.73 7.63
CA PHE A 92 3.05 6.45 8.86
C PHE A 92 4.36 7.23 8.72
N LEU A 93 5.31 6.71 7.95
CA LEU A 93 6.59 7.35 7.67
C LEU A 93 6.52 8.46 6.61
N GLY A 94 5.38 8.64 5.94
CA GLY A 94 5.25 9.58 4.85
C GLY A 94 6.09 9.20 3.61
N LEU A 95 6.41 7.92 3.43
CA LEU A 95 7.19 7.47 2.29
C LEU A 95 6.37 7.51 1.01
N PRO A 96 7.01 7.77 -0.15
CA PRO A 96 6.34 7.70 -1.44
C PRO A 96 5.75 6.30 -1.67
N ILE A 97 4.46 6.26 -2.00
CA ILE A 97 3.74 5.03 -2.30
C ILE A 97 3.50 4.95 -3.81
N PRO A 98 3.67 3.79 -4.45
CA PRO A 98 3.29 3.60 -5.83
C PRO A 98 1.83 4.00 -6.05
N GLN A 99 1.55 4.60 -7.22
CA GLN A 99 0.21 5.10 -7.55
C GLN A 99 -0.84 3.99 -7.53
N ILE A 100 -2.08 4.35 -7.17
CA ILE A 100 -3.25 3.49 -7.32
C ILE A 100 -3.97 3.91 -8.59
N ILE A 101 -4.28 2.98 -9.49
CA ILE A 101 -4.99 3.29 -10.73
C ILE A 101 -6.45 2.88 -10.59
N LEU A 102 -7.33 3.88 -10.71
CA LEU A 102 -8.77 3.72 -10.61
C LEU A 102 -9.42 4.10 -11.95
N ALA A 103 -10.41 3.33 -12.39
CA ALA A 103 -11.25 3.68 -13.54
C ALA A 103 -12.65 4.05 -13.05
N GLU A 104 -13.13 5.26 -13.36
CA GLU A 104 -14.50 5.65 -13.08
C GLU A 104 -15.47 4.91 -14.01
N GLN A 105 -16.55 4.39 -13.44
CA GLN A 105 -17.61 3.73 -14.23
C GLN A 105 -18.44 4.76 -14.99
N LYS A 106 -18.54 4.63 -16.33
CA LYS A 106 -19.29 5.56 -17.21
C LYS A 106 -20.75 5.76 -16.76
N GLU A 107 -21.40 4.66 -16.38
CA GLU A 107 -22.82 4.66 -16.03
C GLU A 107 -23.09 5.07 -14.58
N LYS A 108 -22.07 5.08 -13.72
CA LYS A 108 -22.18 5.34 -12.29
C LYS A 108 -21.09 6.29 -11.84
N LYS A 109 -21.29 7.59 -12.06
CA LYS A 109 -20.34 8.62 -11.60
C LYS A 109 -20.02 8.47 -10.10
N GLY A 110 -18.76 8.66 -9.78
CA GLY A 110 -18.24 8.47 -8.40
C GLY A 110 -18.08 7.02 -7.99
N LYS A 111 -18.26 6.06 -8.89
CA LYS A 111 -17.95 4.65 -8.67
C LYS A 111 -16.71 4.25 -9.46
N PHE A 112 -15.79 3.59 -8.78
CA PHE A 112 -14.47 3.27 -9.30
C PHE A 112 -14.22 1.76 -9.28
N ILE A 113 -13.57 1.29 -10.32
CA ILE A 113 -12.99 -0.06 -10.43
C ILE A 113 -11.48 0.09 -10.21
N VAL A 114 -10.88 -0.81 -9.47
CA VAL A 114 -9.45 -0.83 -9.24
C VAL A 114 -8.76 -1.51 -10.41
N ILE A 115 -7.88 -0.78 -11.09
CA ILE A 115 -7.05 -1.30 -12.18
C ILE A 115 -5.70 -1.78 -11.62
N ASP A 116 -5.10 -0.98 -10.72
CA ASP A 116 -3.85 -1.33 -10.00
C ASP A 116 -3.87 -0.81 -8.57
N GLY A 117 -3.08 -1.44 -7.69
CA GLY A 117 -2.99 -1.07 -6.28
C GLY A 117 -4.03 -1.72 -5.38
N LYS A 118 -4.60 -2.83 -5.81
CA LYS A 118 -5.65 -3.54 -5.08
C LYS A 118 -5.20 -4.03 -3.70
N GLN A 119 -4.02 -4.63 -3.58
CA GLN A 119 -3.49 -5.10 -2.29
C GLN A 119 -3.26 -3.95 -1.31
N ARG A 120 -2.87 -2.78 -1.82
CA ARG A 120 -2.74 -1.54 -1.04
C ARG A 120 -4.09 -1.10 -0.48
N LEU A 121 -5.14 -1.09 -1.31
CA LEU A 121 -6.50 -0.74 -0.88
C LEU A 121 -7.09 -1.78 0.08
N LEU A 122 -6.87 -3.07 -0.14
CA LEU A 122 -7.27 -4.13 0.78
C LEU A 122 -6.58 -4.00 2.14
N SER A 123 -5.29 -3.63 2.15
CA SER A 123 -4.55 -3.39 3.39
C SER A 123 -5.09 -2.19 4.15
N LEU A 124 -5.40 -1.08 3.45
CA LEU A 124 -6.04 0.09 4.06
C LEU A 124 -7.42 -0.25 4.62
N LYS A 125 -8.25 -1.00 3.86
CA LYS A 125 -9.56 -1.45 4.30
C LYS A 125 -9.45 -2.30 5.55
N GLN A 126 -8.65 -3.35 5.52
CA GLN A 126 -8.50 -4.27 6.64
C GLN A 126 -7.94 -3.59 7.89
N PHE A 127 -7.07 -2.58 7.73
CA PHE A 127 -6.50 -1.83 8.84
C PHE A 127 -7.48 -0.84 9.44
N ALA A 128 -8.04 0.07 8.61
CA ALA A 128 -8.80 1.23 9.10
C ALA A 128 -10.33 1.08 9.01
N SER A 129 -10.82 0.13 8.21
CA SER A 129 -12.26 -0.05 7.96
C SER A 129 -12.61 -1.49 7.61
N PRO A 130 -12.27 -2.47 8.47
CA PRO A 130 -12.64 -3.86 8.21
C PRO A 130 -14.17 -4.02 8.22
N ASP A 131 -14.67 -4.97 7.42
CA ASP A 131 -16.08 -5.37 7.50
C ASP A 131 -16.35 -6.06 8.85
N SER A 132 -17.63 -6.17 9.22
CA SER A 132 -18.04 -6.74 10.52
C SER A 132 -17.62 -8.20 10.74
N ASP A 133 -17.44 -8.95 9.66
CA ASP A 133 -17.01 -10.35 9.63
C ASP A 133 -15.51 -10.52 9.33
N GLU A 134 -14.82 -9.40 9.01
CA GLU A 134 -13.39 -9.38 8.71
C GLU A 134 -12.57 -9.10 9.98
N LYS A 135 -11.51 -9.88 10.19
CA LYS A 135 -10.57 -9.60 11.29
C LYS A 135 -9.77 -8.33 10.97
N PRO A 136 -9.77 -7.33 11.88
CA PRO A 136 -8.93 -6.15 11.72
C PRO A 136 -7.45 -6.54 11.56
N LEU A 137 -6.73 -5.82 10.69
CA LEU A 137 -5.29 -5.99 10.57
C LEU A 137 -4.61 -5.58 11.88
N LYS A 138 -3.96 -6.54 12.51
CA LYS A 138 -3.10 -6.31 13.65
C LYS A 138 -1.67 -6.18 13.15
N LEU A 139 -1.08 -5.00 13.29
CA LEU A 139 0.25 -4.69 12.77
C LEU A 139 1.33 -5.63 13.36
N SER A 140 2.27 -6.02 12.54
CA SER A 140 3.33 -6.96 12.94
C SER A 140 4.61 -6.75 12.12
N GLY A 141 5.75 -6.95 12.78
CA GLY A 141 7.06 -6.86 12.14
C GLY A 141 7.42 -5.45 11.68
N LEU A 142 6.92 -4.42 12.38
CA LEU A 142 7.31 -3.04 12.16
C LEU A 142 8.70 -2.80 12.74
N ASP A 143 9.54 -2.09 12.00
CA ASP A 143 10.91 -1.79 12.43
C ASP A 143 11.00 -0.42 13.11
N ILE A 144 10.39 0.59 12.52
CA ILE A 144 10.50 1.99 12.97
C ILE A 144 9.37 2.31 13.95
N PHE A 145 8.12 2.07 13.55
CA PHE A 145 6.96 2.23 14.42
C PHE A 145 6.70 0.98 15.29
N SER A 146 7.76 0.39 15.83
CA SER A 146 7.69 -0.82 16.67
C SER A 146 6.69 -0.71 17.82
N LYS A 147 6.43 0.51 18.32
CA LYS A 147 5.39 0.83 19.32
C LYS A 147 3.99 0.36 18.90
N PHE A 148 3.71 0.28 17.59
CA PHE A 148 2.41 -0.15 17.05
C PHE A 148 2.33 -1.65 16.75
N ASN A 149 3.41 -2.41 16.96
CA ASN A 149 3.34 -3.86 16.83
C ASN A 149 2.26 -4.45 17.74
N ARG A 150 1.42 -5.32 17.17
CA ARG A 150 0.26 -5.97 17.80
C ARG A 150 -0.94 -5.04 18.03
N MET A 151 -0.91 -3.80 17.51
CA MET A 151 -2.04 -2.87 17.60
C MET A 151 -2.87 -2.90 16.31
N THR A 152 -4.17 -2.67 16.44
CA THR A 152 -5.10 -2.37 15.36
C THR A 152 -5.23 -0.86 15.20
N TYR A 153 -5.89 -0.39 14.14
CA TYR A 153 -6.21 1.04 13.96
C TYR A 153 -6.97 1.62 15.16
N SER A 154 -7.96 0.86 15.67
CA SER A 154 -8.75 1.29 16.84
C SER A 154 -7.89 1.38 18.12
N ASP A 155 -6.93 0.46 18.30
CA ASP A 155 -6.02 0.51 19.45
C ASP A 155 -5.14 1.76 19.39
N ILE A 156 -4.63 2.11 18.20
CA ILE A 156 -3.80 3.30 18.02
C ILE A 156 -4.64 4.57 18.23
N LEU A 157 -5.84 4.61 17.67
CA LEU A 157 -6.76 5.75 17.82
C LEU A 157 -7.14 5.99 19.29
N SER A 158 -7.38 4.94 20.07
CA SER A 158 -7.72 5.03 21.50
C SER A 158 -6.52 5.26 22.41
N GLY A 159 -5.32 5.02 21.91
CA GLY A 159 -4.06 5.04 22.67
C GLY A 159 -3.36 6.40 22.77
N MET A 160 -4.04 7.53 22.52
CA MET A 160 -3.47 8.90 22.54
C MET A 160 -2.37 9.15 21.47
N TYR A 161 -2.38 8.43 20.36
CA TYR A 161 -1.46 8.63 19.23
C TYR A 161 -2.13 9.46 18.12
N TYR A 162 -2.81 10.55 18.50
CA TYR A 162 -3.61 11.38 17.58
C TYR A 162 -2.76 11.97 16.46
N ASP A 163 -1.57 12.49 16.78
CA ASP A 163 -0.68 13.09 15.78
C ASP A 163 -0.20 12.06 14.75
N ASP A 164 0.11 10.83 15.19
CA ASP A 164 0.50 9.73 14.29
C ASP A 164 -0.67 9.36 13.36
N ILE A 165 -1.90 9.28 13.88
CA ILE A 165 -3.10 8.97 13.09
C ILE A 165 -3.45 10.11 12.13
N ASP A 166 -3.34 11.34 12.56
CA ASP A 166 -3.58 12.51 11.69
C ASP A 166 -2.56 12.56 10.54
N ALA A 167 -1.29 12.31 10.83
CA ALA A 167 -0.25 12.21 9.81
C ALA A 167 -0.55 11.08 8.82
N PHE A 168 -0.95 9.90 9.29
CA PHE A 168 -1.34 8.77 8.47
C PHE A 168 -2.55 9.10 7.58
N ASN A 169 -3.62 9.67 8.14
CA ASN A 169 -4.84 10.00 7.42
C ASN A 169 -4.63 11.08 6.35
N ASN A 170 -3.71 12.02 6.59
CA ASN A 170 -3.38 13.11 5.68
C ASN A 170 -2.30 12.72 4.65
N GLN A 171 -1.67 11.54 4.78
CA GLN A 171 -0.74 11.07 3.77
C GLN A 171 -1.42 10.95 2.41
N THR A 172 -0.79 11.51 1.37
CA THR A 172 -1.34 11.49 0.02
C THR A 172 -0.81 10.30 -0.80
N ILE A 173 -1.69 9.71 -1.55
CA ILE A 173 -1.38 8.67 -2.53
C ILE A 173 -1.87 9.15 -3.89
N ARG A 174 -1.02 9.04 -4.90
CA ARG A 174 -1.39 9.37 -6.27
C ARG A 174 -2.40 8.36 -6.80
N THR A 175 -3.50 8.86 -7.34
CA THR A 175 -4.58 8.06 -7.93
C THR A 175 -4.84 8.46 -9.38
#